data_85dd95a9fc228bf4f5f0f8d90e3212c9
#
_entry.id   85dd95a9fc228bf4f5f0f8d90e3212c9
#
_cell.length_a   1.000
_cell.length_b   1.000
_cell.length_c   1.000
_cell.angle_alpha   90.00
_cell.angle_beta   90.00
_cell.angle_gamma   90.00
#
_symmetry.space_group_name_H-M   'P 1'
#
loop_
_entity.id
_entity.type
_entity.pdbx_description
1 polymer ?
#
loop_
_entity_poly.entity_id
_entity_poly.type
_entity_poly.pdbx_seq_one_letter_code
_entity_poly.pdbx_strand_id
1 'polypeptide(L)'
;YVLKYLEERNLTVSEAEKARLAAGCTNVKRTTGQHPGGMVVIPADKEIYDFCPVQHPADDPHSDIITPHFEYHSMEDNLLKLDMLGHDDPTMIKMLQDLTGVDPQKIHLDDKDTMSIFCSSKVLGFENDPVLGPTGSCGIPEFGTSFTRGMLIDTQPKNFDTLLRLSGFSHGTDVWLGNAKDLILSGTASVTEAIGCRDDIMLYLISMGVDELRSFKF
;
A
#
# COMPACT_ATOMS: atom_id res chain seq x y z
N TYR A 1 -11.14 -23.29 1.52
CA TYR A 1 -11.59 -23.98 0.31
C TYR A 1 -12.16 -25.35 0.60
N VAL A 2 -11.37 -26.25 1.20
CA VAL A 2 -11.79 -27.63 1.49
C VAL A 2 -13.12 -27.67 2.26
N LEU A 3 -13.23 -26.89 3.34
CA LEU A 3 -14.48 -26.84 4.13
C LEU A 3 -15.68 -26.41 3.27
N LYS A 4 -15.56 -25.31 2.54
CA LYS A 4 -16.62 -24.81 1.66
C LYS A 4 -17.01 -25.84 0.59
N TYR A 5 -16.03 -26.51 -0.02
CA TYR A 5 -16.26 -27.57 -0.99
C TYR A 5 -17.05 -28.74 -0.40
N LEU A 6 -16.71 -29.15 0.82
CA LEU A 6 -17.40 -30.24 1.51
C LEU A 6 -18.82 -29.86 1.91
N GLU A 7 -19.01 -28.63 2.41
CA GLU A 7 -20.34 -28.09 2.77
C GLU A 7 -21.27 -28.01 1.56
N GLU A 8 -20.80 -27.43 0.45
CA GLU A 8 -21.61 -27.29 -0.78
C GLU A 8 -22.07 -28.65 -1.36
N ARG A 9 -21.35 -29.72 -1.05
CA ARG A 9 -21.63 -31.09 -1.53
C ARG A 9 -22.17 -32.03 -0.46
N ASN A 10 -22.45 -31.48 0.74
CA ASN A 10 -22.91 -32.24 1.89
C ASN A 10 -22.04 -33.47 2.18
N LEU A 11 -20.73 -33.34 2.05
CA LEU A 11 -19.77 -34.40 2.31
C LEU A 11 -19.22 -34.28 3.72
N THR A 12 -19.28 -35.37 4.49
CA THR A 12 -18.69 -35.46 5.82
C THR A 12 -17.46 -36.36 5.75
N VAL A 13 -16.31 -35.81 6.15
CA VAL A 13 -15.03 -36.52 6.18
C VAL A 13 -14.33 -36.28 7.52
N SER A 14 -13.37 -37.14 7.85
CA SER A 14 -12.56 -36.98 9.07
C SER A 14 -11.67 -35.74 9.02
N GLU A 15 -11.21 -35.25 10.17
CA GLU A 15 -10.25 -34.15 10.24
C GLU A 15 -8.92 -34.49 9.56
N ALA A 16 -8.47 -35.75 9.61
CA ALA A 16 -7.30 -36.20 8.90
C ALA A 16 -7.48 -36.08 7.37
N GLU A 17 -8.64 -36.42 6.86
CA GLU A 17 -8.93 -36.28 5.43
C GLU A 17 -9.05 -34.79 5.01
N LYS A 18 -9.64 -33.94 5.84
CA LYS A 18 -9.62 -32.49 5.62
C LYS A 18 -8.20 -31.95 5.52
N ALA A 19 -7.34 -32.35 6.44
CA ALA A 19 -5.93 -31.96 6.44
C ALA A 19 -5.20 -32.45 5.19
N ARG A 20 -5.44 -33.71 4.77
CA ARG A 20 -4.88 -34.28 3.54
C ARG A 20 -5.32 -33.50 2.29
N LEU A 21 -6.60 -33.18 2.18
CA LEU A 21 -7.14 -32.42 1.07
C LEU A 21 -6.59 -30.98 1.06
N ALA A 22 -6.47 -30.34 2.23
CA ALA A 22 -5.88 -29.02 2.36
C ALA A 22 -4.41 -29.00 1.94
N ALA A 23 -3.62 -30.00 2.38
CA ALA A 23 -2.23 -30.14 1.96
C ALA A 23 -2.11 -30.38 0.44
N GLY A 24 -2.99 -31.17 -0.15
CA GLY A 24 -3.02 -31.39 -1.60
C GLY A 24 -3.42 -30.16 -2.42
N CYS A 25 -4.13 -29.20 -1.83
CA CYS A 25 -4.49 -27.93 -2.47
C CYS A 25 -3.42 -26.84 -2.28
N THR A 26 -2.44 -27.07 -1.42
CA THR A 26 -1.37 -26.08 -1.15
C THR A 26 -0.48 -25.94 -2.39
N ASN A 27 -0.13 -24.70 -2.74
CA ASN A 27 0.66 -24.34 -3.92
C ASN A 27 0.05 -24.73 -5.28
N VAL A 28 -1.22 -25.14 -5.31
CA VAL A 28 -1.94 -25.35 -6.57
C VAL A 28 -2.49 -24.00 -7.03
N LYS A 29 -2.21 -23.62 -8.29
CA LYS A 29 -2.73 -22.40 -8.90
C LYS A 29 -4.25 -22.45 -8.94
N ARG A 30 -4.90 -21.42 -8.40
CA ARG A 30 -6.34 -21.33 -8.35
C ARG A 30 -6.93 -20.60 -9.56
N THR A 31 -6.37 -19.44 -9.82
CA THR A 31 -6.86 -18.54 -10.89
C THR A 31 -5.73 -17.62 -11.30
N THR A 32 -5.95 -16.89 -12.36
CA THR A 32 -5.06 -15.84 -12.84
C THR A 32 -5.77 -14.51 -12.75
N GLY A 33 -5.00 -13.47 -12.54
CA GLY A 33 -5.48 -12.10 -12.53
C GLY A 33 -4.55 -11.22 -13.33
N GLN A 34 -5.03 -10.05 -13.68
CA GLN A 34 -4.22 -9.01 -14.30
C GLN A 34 -3.72 -8.05 -13.22
N HIS A 35 -2.43 -7.73 -13.24
CA HIS A 35 -1.91 -6.61 -12.47
C HIS A 35 -2.37 -5.29 -13.12
N PRO A 36 -2.98 -4.35 -12.38
CA PRO A 36 -3.63 -3.18 -12.96
C PRO A 36 -2.67 -2.19 -13.63
N GLY A 37 -1.39 -2.19 -13.26
CA GLY A 37 -0.37 -1.28 -13.80
C GLY A 37 0.89 -1.96 -14.30
N GLY A 38 0.99 -3.28 -14.17
CA GLY A 38 2.18 -4.04 -14.56
C GLY A 38 2.19 -4.39 -16.04
N MET A 39 3.31 -4.14 -16.70
CA MET A 39 3.56 -4.50 -18.10
C MET A 39 4.93 -5.17 -18.20
N VAL A 40 4.96 -6.40 -18.75
CA VAL A 40 6.21 -7.12 -19.00
C VAL A 40 6.79 -6.67 -20.33
N VAL A 41 8.07 -6.30 -20.31
CA VAL A 41 8.81 -5.88 -21.51
C VAL A 41 9.53 -7.09 -22.08
N ILE A 42 9.26 -7.35 -23.37
CA ILE A 42 9.91 -8.41 -24.13
C ILE A 42 11.03 -7.77 -24.98
N PRO A 43 12.25 -8.34 -25.02
CA PRO A 43 13.30 -7.88 -25.92
C PRO A 43 12.84 -7.88 -27.39
N ALA A 44 13.28 -6.89 -28.16
CA ALA A 44 12.79 -6.69 -29.52
C ALA A 44 13.12 -7.83 -30.49
N ASP A 45 14.10 -8.66 -30.20
CA ASP A 45 14.51 -9.84 -30.95
C ASP A 45 13.91 -11.15 -30.47
N LYS A 46 12.96 -11.09 -29.50
CA LYS A 46 12.34 -12.24 -28.86
C LYS A 46 10.81 -12.13 -28.90
N GLU A 47 10.18 -13.27 -28.68
CA GLU A 47 8.74 -13.39 -28.49
C GLU A 47 8.44 -13.86 -27.05
N ILE A 48 7.26 -13.52 -26.53
CA ILE A 48 6.87 -13.96 -25.19
C ILE A 48 6.90 -15.48 -25.04
N TYR A 49 6.64 -16.19 -26.12
CA TYR A 49 6.64 -17.66 -26.17
C TYR A 49 8.02 -18.28 -25.96
N ASP A 50 9.09 -17.52 -26.12
CA ASP A 50 10.45 -17.96 -25.79
C ASP A 50 10.66 -18.08 -24.27
N PHE A 51 9.81 -17.42 -23.48
CA PHE A 51 9.92 -17.34 -22.03
C PHE A 51 8.83 -18.11 -21.28
N CYS A 52 7.58 -18.02 -21.74
CA CYS A 52 6.47 -18.68 -21.07
C CYS A 52 5.22 -18.80 -21.96
N PRO A 53 4.31 -19.71 -21.64
CA PRO A 53 2.95 -19.70 -22.17
C PRO A 53 2.21 -18.45 -21.77
N VAL A 54 1.24 -18.05 -22.58
CA VAL A 54 0.36 -16.91 -22.31
C VAL A 54 -1.09 -17.36 -22.18
N GLN A 55 -1.91 -16.50 -21.58
CA GLN A 55 -3.33 -16.75 -21.35
C GLN A 55 -4.11 -15.44 -21.30
N HIS A 56 -5.43 -15.53 -21.41
CA HIS A 56 -6.31 -14.43 -21.04
C HIS A 56 -6.55 -14.41 -19.53
N PRO A 57 -6.51 -13.24 -18.86
CA PRO A 57 -6.75 -13.15 -17.42
C PRO A 57 -8.15 -13.66 -17.07
N ALA A 58 -8.25 -14.37 -15.94
CA ALA A 58 -9.49 -14.98 -15.45
C ALA A 58 -10.18 -15.93 -16.45
N ASP A 59 -9.42 -16.49 -17.39
CA ASP A 59 -9.92 -17.39 -18.45
C ASP A 59 -11.03 -16.77 -19.33
N ASP A 60 -11.01 -15.43 -19.48
CA ASP A 60 -11.96 -14.70 -20.33
C ASP A 60 -11.47 -14.66 -21.78
N PRO A 61 -12.04 -15.46 -22.70
CA PRO A 61 -11.62 -15.50 -24.11
C PRO A 61 -11.97 -14.23 -24.89
N HIS A 62 -12.80 -13.34 -24.33
CA HIS A 62 -13.18 -12.07 -24.96
C HIS A 62 -12.27 -10.90 -24.55
N SER A 63 -11.33 -11.13 -23.64
CA SER A 63 -10.37 -10.12 -23.23
C SER A 63 -9.33 -9.92 -24.33
N ASP A 64 -9.08 -8.67 -24.70
CA ASP A 64 -7.95 -8.29 -25.58
C ASP A 64 -6.61 -8.35 -24.85
N ILE A 65 -6.63 -8.57 -23.53
CA ILE A 65 -5.45 -8.58 -22.68
C ILE A 65 -4.86 -9.98 -22.65
N ILE A 66 -3.55 -10.05 -22.80
CA ILE A 66 -2.76 -11.28 -22.71
C ILE A 66 -1.82 -11.14 -21.51
N THR A 67 -1.76 -12.16 -20.66
CA THR A 67 -0.88 -12.22 -19.52
C THR A 67 0.03 -13.45 -19.58
N PRO A 68 1.26 -13.38 -19.02
CA PRO A 68 2.07 -14.57 -18.80
C PRO A 68 1.34 -15.59 -17.95
N HIS A 69 1.52 -16.88 -18.27
CA HIS A 69 0.95 -17.94 -17.45
C HIS A 69 1.74 -18.19 -16.17
N PHE A 70 3.06 -18.03 -16.22
CA PHE A 70 3.92 -18.20 -15.07
C PHE A 70 3.77 -17.01 -14.09
N GLU A 71 3.99 -17.28 -12.83
CA GLU A 71 4.10 -16.24 -11.82
C GLU A 71 5.35 -15.39 -12.09
N TYR A 72 5.23 -14.06 -11.99
CA TYR A 72 6.27 -13.13 -12.44
C TYR A 72 7.62 -13.35 -11.72
N HIS A 73 7.61 -13.59 -10.40
CA HIS A 73 8.85 -13.81 -9.63
C HIS A 73 9.65 -15.04 -10.11
N SER A 74 9.01 -15.97 -10.82
CA SER A 74 9.71 -17.09 -11.47
C SER A 74 10.44 -16.69 -12.76
N MET A 75 10.20 -15.49 -13.28
CA MET A 75 10.74 -14.98 -14.54
C MET A 75 11.47 -13.64 -14.40
N GLU A 76 11.51 -13.05 -13.21
CA GLU A 76 12.02 -11.69 -13.01
C GLU A 76 13.51 -11.52 -13.37
N ASP A 77 14.28 -12.61 -13.32
CA ASP A 77 15.67 -12.61 -13.74
C ASP A 77 15.85 -12.50 -15.26
N ASN A 78 14.81 -12.78 -16.04
CA ASN A 78 14.86 -12.85 -17.51
C ASN A 78 14.07 -11.73 -18.20
N LEU A 79 13.07 -11.16 -17.51
CA LEU A 79 12.14 -10.19 -18.08
C LEU A 79 11.96 -9.01 -17.15
N LEU A 80 11.95 -7.81 -17.71
CA LEU A 80 11.65 -6.59 -16.97
C LEU A 80 10.14 -6.37 -16.89
N LYS A 81 9.61 -6.10 -15.70
CA LYS A 81 8.25 -5.59 -15.51
C LYS A 81 8.30 -4.10 -15.21
N LEU A 82 7.54 -3.34 -15.98
CA LEU A 82 7.28 -1.93 -15.68
C LEU A 82 5.97 -1.84 -14.91
N ASP A 83 6.00 -1.24 -13.74
CA ASP A 83 4.81 -0.92 -12.96
C ASP A 83 4.43 0.54 -13.25
N MET A 84 3.40 0.73 -14.07
CA MET A 84 2.92 2.05 -14.48
C MET A 84 1.61 2.34 -13.76
N LEU A 85 1.73 2.93 -12.57
CA LEU A 85 0.61 3.37 -11.77
C LEU A 85 0.42 4.87 -11.96
N GLY A 86 -0.69 5.24 -12.60
CA GLY A 86 -1.04 6.63 -12.80
C GLY A 86 -1.42 7.30 -11.48
N HIS A 87 -0.87 8.49 -11.24
CA HIS A 87 -1.22 9.37 -10.13
C HIS A 87 -1.65 10.72 -10.65
N ASP A 88 -2.68 11.31 -10.05
CA ASP A 88 -3.12 12.67 -10.37
C ASP A 88 -2.18 13.74 -9.78
N ASP A 89 -1.48 13.40 -8.69
CA ASP A 89 -0.66 14.33 -7.92
C ASP A 89 0.42 15.05 -8.75
N PRO A 90 1.23 14.37 -9.60
CA PRO A 90 2.22 15.07 -10.42
C PRO A 90 1.60 16.08 -11.37
N THR A 91 0.45 15.77 -11.95
CA THR A 91 -0.29 16.67 -12.82
C THR A 91 -0.80 17.89 -12.06
N MET A 92 -1.34 17.70 -10.86
CA MET A 92 -1.81 18.77 -9.99
C MET A 92 -0.65 19.67 -9.55
N ILE A 93 0.46 19.11 -9.14
CA ILE A 93 1.67 19.84 -8.74
C ILE A 93 2.20 20.67 -9.92
N LYS A 94 2.25 20.09 -11.11
CA LYS A 94 2.68 20.82 -12.33
C LYS A 94 1.74 21.97 -12.67
N MET A 95 0.44 21.77 -12.58
CA MET A 95 -0.54 22.83 -12.79
C MET A 95 -0.37 23.97 -11.77
N LEU A 96 -0.20 23.64 -10.49
CA LEU A 96 0.05 24.63 -9.45
C LEU A 96 1.35 25.41 -9.70
N GLN A 97 2.41 24.74 -10.13
CA GLN A 97 3.65 25.39 -10.54
C GLN A 97 3.43 26.37 -11.67
N ASP A 98 2.68 25.98 -12.71
CA ASP A 98 2.41 26.83 -13.87
C ASP A 98 1.54 28.06 -13.53
N LEU A 99 0.58 27.89 -12.61
CA LEU A 99 -0.30 28.97 -12.15
C LEU A 99 0.38 29.94 -11.19
N THR A 100 1.25 29.46 -10.32
CA THR A 100 1.85 30.27 -9.25
C THR A 100 3.28 30.73 -9.55
N GLY A 101 3.98 30.07 -10.47
CA GLY A 101 5.40 30.26 -10.70
C GLY A 101 6.31 29.71 -9.59
N VAL A 102 5.74 29.03 -8.59
CA VAL A 102 6.49 28.47 -7.46
C VAL A 102 7.06 27.10 -7.86
N ASP A 103 8.36 26.93 -7.68
CA ASP A 103 9.03 25.66 -7.89
C ASP A 103 8.77 24.72 -6.70
N PRO A 104 8.05 23.60 -6.89
CA PRO A 104 7.69 22.69 -5.80
C PRO A 104 8.90 22.07 -5.11
N GLN A 105 10.04 21.94 -5.81
CA GLN A 105 11.28 21.40 -5.22
C GLN A 105 11.93 22.35 -4.22
N LYS A 106 11.54 23.64 -4.21
CA LYS A 106 12.06 24.65 -3.29
C LYS A 106 11.14 24.93 -2.10
N ILE A 107 10.00 24.24 -2.03
CA ILE A 107 9.07 24.40 -0.91
C ILE A 107 9.62 23.67 0.31
N HIS A 108 9.68 24.39 1.44
CA HIS A 108 10.08 23.81 2.72
C HIS A 108 8.95 22.96 3.32
N LEU A 109 9.34 21.79 3.89
CA LEU A 109 8.38 20.85 4.48
C LEU A 109 8.05 21.13 5.95
N ASP A 110 8.58 22.22 6.51
CA ASP A 110 8.42 22.63 7.92
C ASP A 110 7.57 23.88 8.11
N ASP A 111 6.86 24.31 7.05
CA ASP A 111 5.95 25.45 7.14
C ASP A 111 4.83 25.16 8.15
N LYS A 112 4.72 26.02 9.18
CA LYS A 112 3.82 25.81 10.33
C LYS A 112 2.36 25.94 9.96
N ASP A 113 2.02 26.86 9.07
CA ASP A 113 0.64 27.07 8.63
C ASP A 113 0.17 25.89 7.80
N THR A 114 1.00 25.42 6.85
CA THR A 114 0.74 24.20 6.09
C THR A 114 0.61 22.98 6.99
N MET A 115 1.51 22.81 7.95
CA MET A 115 1.41 21.70 8.92
C MET A 115 0.15 21.76 9.76
N SER A 116 -0.34 22.94 10.11
CA SER A 116 -1.55 23.10 10.90
C SER A 116 -2.82 22.59 10.21
N ILE A 117 -2.82 22.50 8.86
CA ILE A 117 -3.94 21.98 8.05
C ILE A 117 -4.29 20.54 8.46
N PHE A 118 -3.31 19.74 8.84
CA PHE A 118 -3.51 18.36 9.26
C PHE A 118 -4.18 18.22 10.65
N CYS A 119 -4.20 19.28 11.44
CA CYS A 119 -4.82 19.30 12.76
C CYS A 119 -6.09 20.15 12.83
N SER A 120 -6.21 21.15 11.96
CA SER A 120 -7.27 22.17 11.99
C SER A 120 -7.48 22.75 10.60
N SER A 121 -8.67 23.26 10.33
CA SER A 121 -8.97 24.00 9.10
C SER A 121 -8.86 25.53 9.27
N LYS A 122 -8.48 26.00 10.45
CA LYS A 122 -8.49 27.41 10.82
C LYS A 122 -7.66 28.29 9.90
N VAL A 123 -6.48 27.86 9.49
CA VAL A 123 -5.60 28.61 8.59
C VAL A 123 -6.21 28.79 7.20
N LEU A 124 -7.18 27.95 6.83
CA LEU A 124 -7.95 28.04 5.57
C LEU A 124 -9.16 28.98 5.68
N GLY A 125 -9.38 29.61 6.85
CA GLY A 125 -10.44 30.57 7.07
C GLY A 125 -11.79 29.98 7.47
N PHE A 126 -11.85 28.70 7.84
CA PHE A 126 -13.05 28.05 8.36
C PHE A 126 -12.72 27.10 9.50
N GLU A 127 -13.69 26.84 10.36
CA GLU A 127 -13.55 25.87 11.47
C GLU A 127 -14.79 24.96 11.54
N ASN A 128 -14.57 23.69 11.82
CA ASN A 128 -15.64 22.72 12.07
C ASN A 128 -16.72 22.68 10.98
N ASP A 129 -16.31 22.72 9.71
CA ASP A 129 -17.25 22.58 8.61
C ASP A 129 -17.94 21.21 8.68
N PRO A 130 -19.29 21.15 8.56
CA PRO A 130 -20.03 19.90 8.70
C PRO A 130 -19.73 18.87 7.61
N VAL A 131 -19.19 19.29 6.46
CA VAL A 131 -18.82 18.42 5.33
C VAL A 131 -17.33 18.11 5.36
N LEU A 132 -16.49 19.13 5.51
CA LEU A 132 -15.03 19.00 5.46
C LEU A 132 -14.44 18.51 6.78
N GLY A 133 -15.19 18.63 7.88
CA GLY A 133 -14.77 18.19 9.19
C GLY A 133 -13.76 19.13 9.87
N PRO A 134 -13.12 18.67 10.97
CA PRO A 134 -12.26 19.53 11.81
C PRO A 134 -10.86 19.75 11.23
N THR A 135 -10.41 18.96 10.24
CA THR A 135 -9.09 19.09 9.61
C THR A 135 -9.21 19.75 8.23
N GLY A 136 -8.17 20.46 7.80
CA GLY A 136 -8.09 21.04 6.46
C GLY A 136 -7.62 20.06 5.37
N SER A 137 -7.46 18.78 5.69
CA SER A 137 -6.80 17.77 4.83
C SER A 137 -7.73 17.07 3.83
N CYS A 138 -9.03 17.43 3.76
CA CYS A 138 -10.02 16.73 2.94
C CYS A 138 -9.62 16.63 1.45
N GLY A 139 -8.98 17.68 0.89
CA GLY A 139 -8.50 17.70 -0.50
C GLY A 139 -7.06 17.23 -0.68
N ILE A 140 -6.39 16.76 0.37
CA ILE A 140 -5.00 16.29 0.29
C ILE A 140 -5.01 14.80 -0.01
N PRO A 141 -4.34 14.34 -1.08
CA PRO A 141 -4.21 12.93 -1.40
C PRO A 141 -3.69 12.12 -0.21
N GLU A 142 -4.18 10.90 -0.04
CA GLU A 142 -3.86 9.98 1.07
C GLU A 142 -4.37 10.44 2.47
N PHE A 143 -4.58 11.73 2.72
CA PHE A 143 -5.00 12.29 4.01
C PHE A 143 -6.44 12.81 4.06
N GLY A 144 -7.18 12.67 2.95
CA GLY A 144 -8.55 13.20 2.81
C GLY A 144 -9.66 12.21 3.20
N THR A 145 -9.37 10.93 3.37
CA THR A 145 -10.38 9.92 3.72
C THR A 145 -10.84 10.05 5.18
N SER A 146 -12.04 9.60 5.50
CA SER A 146 -12.54 9.61 6.88
C SER A 146 -11.61 8.86 7.84
N PHE A 147 -11.02 7.75 7.37
CA PHE A 147 -10.08 6.95 8.14
C PHE A 147 -8.81 7.74 8.49
N THR A 148 -8.15 8.33 7.50
CA THR A 148 -6.89 9.07 7.71
C THR A 148 -7.13 10.38 8.46
N ARG A 149 -8.26 11.08 8.23
CA ARG A 149 -8.63 12.24 9.04
C ARG A 149 -8.87 11.87 10.51
N GLY A 150 -9.44 10.69 10.79
CA GLY A 150 -9.52 10.14 12.14
C GLY A 150 -8.15 9.96 12.79
N MET A 151 -7.17 9.42 12.05
CA MET A 151 -5.78 9.30 12.53
C MET A 151 -5.16 10.66 12.86
N LEU A 152 -5.39 11.67 12.03
CA LEU A 152 -4.90 13.04 12.25
C LEU A 152 -5.51 13.67 13.51
N ILE A 153 -6.79 13.44 13.76
CA ILE A 153 -7.48 13.91 14.98
C ILE A 153 -6.88 13.23 16.22
N ASP A 154 -6.69 11.92 16.15
CA ASP A 154 -6.16 11.12 17.26
C ASP A 154 -4.70 11.50 17.62
N THR A 155 -3.88 11.84 16.61
CA THR A 155 -2.42 12.01 16.79
C THR A 155 -1.94 13.46 16.79
N GLN A 156 -2.70 14.40 16.22
CA GLN A 156 -2.36 15.83 16.15
C GLN A 156 -0.92 16.09 15.67
N PRO A 157 -0.54 15.68 14.43
CA PRO A 157 0.83 15.74 13.95
C PRO A 157 1.36 17.19 13.89
N LYS A 158 2.62 17.38 14.30
CA LYS A 158 3.25 18.70 14.36
C LYS A 158 4.42 18.85 13.39
N ASN A 159 4.83 17.78 12.74
CA ASN A 159 5.96 17.78 11.81
C ASN A 159 5.76 16.74 10.70
N PHE A 160 6.58 16.84 9.66
CA PHE A 160 6.52 15.99 8.48
C PHE A 160 6.84 14.51 8.79
N ASP A 161 7.76 14.24 9.71
CA ASP A 161 8.09 12.87 10.14
C ASP A 161 6.86 12.12 10.68
N THR A 162 6.07 12.81 11.50
CA THR A 162 4.80 12.24 11.99
C THR A 162 3.82 11.94 10.85
N LEU A 163 3.71 12.82 9.85
CA LEU A 163 2.86 12.56 8.69
C LEU A 163 3.33 11.36 7.88
N LEU A 164 4.64 11.22 7.68
CA LEU A 164 5.22 10.07 7.00
C LEU A 164 4.85 8.75 7.71
N ARG A 165 4.95 8.72 9.03
CA ARG A 165 4.55 7.55 9.84
C ARG A 165 3.06 7.27 9.76
N LEU A 166 2.23 8.30 9.83
CA LEU A 166 0.77 8.15 9.67
C LEU A 166 0.40 7.62 8.29
N SER A 167 1.09 8.07 7.24
CA SER A 167 0.95 7.48 5.91
C SER A 167 1.28 5.97 5.94
N GLY A 168 2.37 5.57 6.58
CA GLY A 168 2.71 4.16 6.78
C GLY A 168 1.62 3.38 7.52
N PHE A 169 1.07 3.92 8.59
CA PHE A 169 0.00 3.29 9.36
C PHE A 169 -1.34 3.19 8.61
N SER A 170 -1.54 4.00 7.58
CA SER A 170 -2.75 3.95 6.76
C SER A 170 -2.77 2.81 5.73
N HIS A 171 -1.63 2.15 5.53
CA HIS A 171 -1.47 1.04 4.61
C HIS A 171 -1.38 -0.30 5.34
N GLY A 172 -2.00 -1.32 4.76
CA GLY A 172 -2.00 -2.68 5.31
C GLY A 172 -3.18 -2.98 6.24
N THR A 173 -3.42 -4.27 6.43
CA THR A 173 -4.48 -4.78 7.30
C THR A 173 -4.01 -4.75 8.75
N ASP A 174 -4.86 -4.27 9.65
CA ASP A 174 -4.64 -4.25 11.11
C ASP A 174 -3.35 -3.53 11.55
N VAL A 175 -2.87 -2.58 10.75
CA VAL A 175 -1.69 -1.78 11.11
C VAL A 175 -2.05 -0.66 12.09
N TRP A 176 -3.16 0.03 11.85
CA TRP A 176 -3.62 1.13 12.69
C TRP A 176 -4.59 0.66 13.79
N LEU A 177 -5.78 0.17 13.39
CA LEU A 177 -6.82 -0.26 14.33
C LEU A 177 -6.43 -1.54 15.04
N GLY A 178 -6.59 -1.55 16.36
CA GLY A 178 -6.21 -2.70 17.20
C GLY A 178 -4.70 -2.89 17.35
N ASN A 179 -3.88 -1.93 16.90
CA ASN A 179 -2.43 -1.99 16.95
C ASN A 179 -1.82 -0.62 17.24
N ALA A 180 -1.25 0.10 16.26
CA ALA A 180 -0.55 1.36 16.50
C ALA A 180 -1.42 2.42 17.21
N LYS A 181 -2.70 2.52 16.86
CA LYS A 181 -3.66 3.41 17.52
C LYS A 181 -3.71 3.17 19.02
N ASP A 182 -3.86 1.93 19.44
CA ASP A 182 -4.03 1.57 20.86
C ASP A 182 -2.74 1.84 21.65
N LEU A 183 -1.58 1.55 21.06
CA LEU A 183 -0.28 1.84 21.66
C LEU A 183 -0.06 3.34 21.85
N ILE A 184 -0.43 4.15 20.86
CA ILE A 184 -0.24 5.60 20.88
C ILE A 184 -1.23 6.25 21.86
N LEU A 185 -2.51 5.91 21.79
CA LEU A 185 -3.54 6.51 22.65
C LEU A 185 -3.40 6.11 24.12
N SER A 186 -2.91 4.90 24.39
CA SER A 186 -2.60 4.46 25.77
C SER A 186 -1.33 5.08 26.33
N GLY A 187 -0.53 5.77 25.52
CA GLY A 187 0.76 6.31 25.92
C GLY A 187 1.87 5.26 26.07
N THR A 188 1.64 4.04 25.59
CA THR A 188 2.64 2.96 25.60
C THR A 188 3.80 3.27 24.64
N ALA A 189 3.52 3.89 23.51
CA ALA A 189 4.50 4.37 22.55
C ALA A 189 4.05 5.71 21.96
N SER A 190 4.99 6.57 21.62
CA SER A 190 4.71 7.75 20.80
C SER A 190 4.58 7.36 19.32
N VAL A 191 4.05 8.26 18.50
CA VAL A 191 3.97 8.05 17.04
C VAL A 191 5.36 7.76 16.45
N THR A 192 6.40 8.41 16.98
CA THR A 192 7.78 8.26 16.50
C THR A 192 8.47 6.97 16.97
N GLU A 193 7.95 6.32 18.00
CA GLU A 193 8.46 5.04 18.52
C GLU A 193 7.74 3.84 17.88
N ALA A 194 6.54 4.05 17.36
CA ALA A 194 5.81 3.00 16.68
C ALA A 194 6.37 2.75 15.27
N ILE A 195 6.47 1.50 14.87
CA ILE A 195 6.96 1.09 13.55
C ILE A 195 5.92 1.49 12.49
N GLY A 196 6.25 2.46 11.65
CA GLY A 196 5.37 2.98 10.60
C GLY A 196 5.72 2.52 9.19
N CYS A 197 6.95 2.04 8.96
CA CYS A 197 7.41 1.59 7.64
C CYS A 197 8.51 0.53 7.76
N ARG A 198 8.89 -0.06 6.63
CA ARG A 198 9.94 -1.08 6.59
C ARG A 198 11.30 -0.56 7.04
N ASP A 199 11.61 0.70 6.74
CA ASP A 199 12.87 1.33 7.16
C ASP A 199 12.97 1.40 8.68
N ASP A 200 11.88 1.63 9.40
CA ASP A 200 11.87 1.60 10.86
C ASP A 200 12.29 0.22 11.40
N ILE A 201 11.83 -0.86 10.75
CA ILE A 201 12.22 -2.23 11.12
C ILE A 201 13.72 -2.43 10.90
N MET A 202 14.21 -2.04 9.72
CA MET A 202 15.61 -2.16 9.37
C MET A 202 16.51 -1.39 10.34
N LEU A 203 16.17 -0.14 10.61
CA LEU A 203 16.93 0.71 11.53
C LEU A 203 16.88 0.17 12.97
N TYR A 204 15.75 -0.33 13.41
CA TYR A 204 15.62 -0.98 14.72
C TYR A 204 16.55 -2.19 14.83
N LEU A 205 16.55 -3.09 13.82
CA LEU A 205 17.41 -4.27 13.81
C LEU A 205 18.90 -3.89 13.82
N ILE A 206 19.29 -2.88 13.03
CA ILE A 206 20.65 -2.34 13.04
C ILE A 206 21.02 -1.79 14.43
N SER A 207 20.14 -1.06 15.06
CA SER A 207 20.38 -0.53 16.42
C SER A 207 20.55 -1.63 17.47
N MET A 208 19.94 -2.80 17.23
CA MET A 208 20.11 -3.99 18.06
C MET A 208 21.35 -4.81 17.71
N GLY A 209 22.19 -4.34 16.79
CA GLY A 209 23.46 -4.96 16.41
C GLY A 209 23.35 -6.00 15.29
N VAL A 210 22.25 -6.05 14.56
CA VAL A 210 22.13 -6.90 13.36
C VAL A 210 22.84 -6.21 12.20
N ASP A 211 23.56 -6.98 11.38
CA ASP A 211 24.24 -6.51 10.17
C ASP A 211 23.26 -5.83 9.20
N GLU A 212 23.68 -4.74 8.54
CA GLU A 212 22.85 -3.91 7.68
C GLU A 212 22.19 -4.69 6.54
N LEU A 213 22.98 -5.52 5.82
CA LEU A 213 22.48 -6.31 4.71
C LEU A 213 21.47 -7.36 5.19
N ARG A 214 21.71 -7.93 6.37
CA ARG A 214 20.79 -8.89 6.98
C ARG A 214 19.50 -8.20 7.42
N SER A 215 19.60 -7.03 8.02
CA SER A 215 18.45 -6.21 8.43
C SER A 215 17.59 -5.77 7.23
N PHE A 216 18.22 -5.47 6.09
CA PHE A 216 17.51 -5.15 4.85
C PHE A 216 16.71 -6.33 4.27
N LYS A 217 17.17 -7.56 4.49
CA LYS A 217 16.52 -8.77 3.97
C LYS A 217 15.34 -9.27 4.81
N PHE A 218 15.14 -8.72 6.00
CA PHE A 218 13.98 -8.98 6.85
C PHE A 218 12.77 -8.17 6.40
#